data_cba5b3b1b894ddb22725d1650d8db856
#
_entry.id   cba5b3b1b894ddb22725d1650d8db856
#
_cell.length_a   1.000
_cell.length_b   1.000
_cell.length_c   1.000
_cell.angle_alpha   90.00
_cell.angle_beta   90.00
_cell.angle_gamma   90.00
#
_symmetry.space_group_name_H-M   'P 1'
#
loop_
_entity.id
_entity.type
_entity.pdbx_description
1 polymer ?
#
loop_
_entity_poly.entity_id
_entity_poly.type
_entity_poly.pdbx_seq_one_letter_code
_entity_poly.pdbx_strand_id
1 'polypeptide(L)'
;MAVEGTKIKEMMKDNIKKMYDMVQNASEPEEKKKVMKHSVFFIGQLPLKENHIVDLEQTRRIVNGSVPFAEVDTYMDYLLKGLSTQKLLLEKEDGSYEVNTKYEKSVIKVRKIARAFQLEQEKALEAGIPKAKKMYQMGTKYYHSGQYGEAAACFMNAVELAEYRMAYYSLGLLYFKGQGVDRSLEKAIYYARK
;
A
#
# COMPACT_ATOMS: atom_id res chain seq x y z
N MET A 1 -0.90 1.82 -12.34
CA MET A 1 -1.25 2.06 -10.90
C MET A 1 -1.84 0.85 -10.18
N ALA A 2 -2.69 0.01 -10.78
CA ALA A 2 -3.08 -1.25 -10.14
C ALA A 2 -1.89 -2.21 -9.95
N VAL A 3 -0.95 -2.22 -10.86
CA VAL A 3 0.37 -2.87 -10.71
C VAL A 3 1.19 -2.20 -9.60
N GLU A 4 1.05 -0.88 -9.41
CA GLU A 4 1.70 -0.14 -8.33
C GLU A 4 1.08 -0.43 -6.96
N GLY A 5 -0.24 -0.54 -6.83
CA GLY A 5 -0.90 -0.87 -5.57
C GLY A 5 -0.52 -2.27 -5.07
N THR A 6 -0.44 -3.25 -5.97
CA THR A 6 0.07 -4.60 -5.65
C THR A 6 1.56 -4.55 -5.34
N LYS A 7 2.33 -3.80 -6.12
CA LYS A 7 3.76 -3.62 -5.94
C LYS A 7 4.11 -2.91 -4.62
N ILE A 8 3.32 -1.90 -4.22
CA ILE A 8 3.48 -1.21 -2.92
C ILE A 8 3.17 -2.17 -1.76
N LYS A 9 2.15 -3.02 -1.87
CA LYS A 9 1.81 -4.03 -0.86
C LYS A 9 2.89 -5.11 -0.73
N GLU A 10 3.40 -5.62 -1.84
CA GLU A 10 4.53 -6.55 -1.86
C GLU A 10 5.79 -5.90 -1.30
N MET A 11 6.08 -4.66 -1.67
CA MET A 11 7.19 -3.90 -1.10
C MET A 11 7.05 -3.70 0.41
N MET A 12 5.84 -3.52 0.94
CA MET A 12 5.64 -3.38 2.38
C MET A 12 5.91 -4.69 3.12
N LYS A 13 5.44 -5.82 2.59
CA LYS A 13 5.75 -7.16 3.11
C LYS A 13 7.26 -7.38 3.18
N ASP A 14 7.94 -7.21 2.06
CA ASP A 14 9.37 -7.40 1.95
C ASP A 14 10.16 -6.45 2.86
N ASN A 15 9.72 -5.21 2.96
CA ASN A 15 10.37 -4.21 3.80
C ASN A 15 10.23 -4.51 5.29
N ILE A 16 9.07 -5.00 5.77
CA ILE A 16 8.89 -5.40 7.18
C ILE A 16 9.85 -6.55 7.51
N LYS A 17 9.86 -7.59 6.69
CA LYS A 17 10.76 -8.74 6.90
C LYS A 17 12.22 -8.33 6.84
N LYS A 18 12.60 -7.57 5.81
CA LYS A 18 13.97 -7.06 5.65
C LYS A 18 14.41 -6.21 6.84
N MET A 19 13.54 -5.34 7.33
CA MET A 19 13.82 -4.54 8.54
C MET A 19 14.09 -5.45 9.73
N TYR A 20 13.22 -6.44 9.97
CA TYR A 20 13.39 -7.39 11.07
C TYR A 20 14.70 -8.16 10.96
N ASP A 21 15.00 -8.74 9.79
CA ASP A 21 16.24 -9.47 9.54
C ASP A 21 17.48 -8.60 9.73
N MET A 22 17.43 -7.34 9.26
CA MET A 22 18.51 -6.38 9.49
C MET A 22 18.72 -6.06 10.96
N VAL A 23 17.63 -5.96 11.76
CA VAL A 23 17.70 -5.73 13.21
C VAL A 23 18.40 -6.90 13.92
N GLN A 24 18.06 -8.13 13.52
CA GLN A 24 18.62 -9.33 14.15
C GLN A 24 20.11 -9.55 13.81
N ASN A 25 20.51 -9.14 12.61
CA ASN A 25 21.85 -9.43 12.08
C ASN A 25 22.85 -8.26 12.17
N ALA A 26 22.40 -7.05 12.53
CA ALA A 26 23.29 -5.89 12.62
C ALA A 26 24.25 -6.00 13.80
N SER A 27 25.52 -6.26 13.52
CA SER A 27 26.60 -6.36 14.51
C SER A 27 27.40 -5.06 14.61
N GLU A 28 27.73 -4.47 13.47
CA GLU A 28 28.60 -3.31 13.37
C GLU A 28 27.86 -1.98 13.64
N PRO A 29 28.55 -0.95 14.20
CA PRO A 29 27.94 0.34 14.52
C PRO A 29 27.28 1.04 13.33
N GLU A 30 27.90 0.99 12.15
CA GLU A 30 27.37 1.61 10.93
C GLU A 30 26.11 0.85 10.41
N GLU A 31 26.10 -0.47 10.53
CA GLU A 31 24.90 -1.28 10.22
C GLU A 31 23.76 -0.92 11.15
N LYS A 32 23.99 -0.87 12.46
CA LYS A 32 23.01 -0.45 13.46
C LYS A 32 22.44 0.93 13.17
N LYS A 33 23.25 1.87 12.75
CA LYS A 33 22.85 3.22 12.36
C LYS A 33 21.97 3.22 11.11
N LYS A 34 22.30 2.38 10.14
CA LYS A 34 21.53 2.20 8.90
C LYS A 34 20.18 1.59 9.18
N VAL A 35 20.14 0.54 10.00
CA VAL A 35 18.91 -0.11 10.46
C VAL A 35 18.01 0.89 11.21
N MET A 36 18.61 1.67 12.12
CA MET A 36 17.87 2.69 12.88
C MET A 36 17.16 3.70 11.98
N LYS A 37 17.81 4.17 10.91
CA LYS A 37 17.20 5.08 9.94
C LYS A 37 15.98 4.46 9.25
N HIS A 38 16.07 3.19 8.85
CA HIS A 38 14.96 2.46 8.25
C HIS A 38 13.80 2.29 9.23
N SER A 39 14.10 1.91 10.45
CA SER A 39 13.08 1.67 11.48
C SER A 39 12.34 2.94 11.89
N VAL A 40 13.01 4.10 11.94
CA VAL A 40 12.35 5.41 12.16
C VAL A 40 11.37 5.72 11.03
N PHE A 41 11.66 5.33 9.81
CA PHE A 41 10.74 5.49 8.69
C PHE A 41 9.46 4.66 8.90
N PHE A 42 9.57 3.40 9.33
CA PHE A 42 8.41 2.56 9.64
C PHE A 42 7.56 3.13 10.77
N ILE A 43 8.20 3.50 11.89
CA ILE A 43 7.47 4.02 13.05
C ILE A 43 6.71 5.32 12.72
N GLY A 44 7.26 6.11 11.79
CA GLY A 44 6.62 7.33 11.29
C GLY A 44 5.33 7.07 10.51
N GLN A 45 5.14 5.86 9.98
CA GLN A 45 3.96 5.45 9.22
C GLN A 45 2.94 4.67 10.05
N LEU A 46 3.29 4.22 11.27
CA LEU A 46 2.36 3.50 12.14
C LEU A 46 1.19 4.41 12.54
N PRO A 47 -0.05 3.89 12.55
CA PRO A 47 -1.17 4.58 13.15
C PRO A 47 -0.94 4.70 14.65
N LEU A 48 -1.04 5.93 15.16
CA LEU A 48 -0.87 6.23 16.58
C LEU A 48 -2.18 6.81 17.14
N LYS A 49 -2.57 6.32 18.30
CA LYS A 49 -3.57 6.92 19.18
C LYS A 49 -2.97 8.14 19.89
N GLU A 50 -3.76 8.76 20.77
CA GLU A 50 -3.28 9.79 21.69
C GLU A 50 -2.10 9.27 22.52
N ASN A 51 -1.24 10.17 22.98
CA ASN A 51 -0.03 9.85 23.75
C ASN A 51 0.98 8.95 23.02
N HIS A 52 1.01 8.99 21.68
CA HIS A 52 1.97 8.23 20.86
C HIS A 52 1.90 6.70 21.03
N ILE A 53 0.76 6.19 21.47
CA ILE A 53 0.50 4.75 21.56
C ILE A 53 0.17 4.20 20.17
N VAL A 54 0.79 3.08 19.81
CA VAL A 54 0.52 2.42 18.52
C VAL A 54 -0.91 1.87 18.50
N ASP A 55 -1.68 2.23 17.47
CA ASP A 55 -2.97 1.64 17.21
C ASP A 55 -2.78 0.26 16.58
N LEU A 56 -2.74 -0.77 17.42
CA LEU A 56 -2.50 -2.15 16.98
C LEU A 56 -3.58 -2.66 16.03
N GLU A 57 -4.83 -2.24 16.21
CA GLU A 57 -5.93 -2.68 15.34
C GLU A 57 -5.79 -2.11 13.93
N GLN A 58 -5.53 -0.80 13.83
CA GLN A 58 -5.28 -0.17 12.52
C GLN A 58 -3.98 -0.68 11.90
N THR A 59 -2.92 -0.88 12.69
CA THR A 59 -1.66 -1.46 12.21
C THR A 59 -1.91 -2.85 11.62
N ARG A 60 -2.69 -3.68 12.31
CA ARG A 60 -3.08 -5.01 11.83
C ARG A 60 -3.86 -4.97 10.51
N ARG A 61 -4.78 -4.01 10.36
CA ARG A 61 -5.51 -3.81 9.09
C ARG A 61 -4.57 -3.46 7.93
N ILE A 62 -3.57 -2.62 8.18
CA ILE A 62 -2.56 -2.25 7.17
C ILE A 62 -1.74 -3.48 6.78
N VAL A 63 -1.24 -4.24 7.76
CA VAL A 63 -0.48 -5.47 7.51
C VAL A 63 -1.33 -6.49 6.75
N ASN A 64 -2.58 -6.72 7.17
CA ASN A 64 -3.51 -7.63 6.49
C ASN A 64 -3.80 -7.22 5.03
N GLY A 65 -3.78 -5.93 4.72
CA GLY A 65 -3.87 -5.45 3.34
C GLY A 65 -2.63 -5.72 2.49
N SER A 66 -1.52 -6.14 3.11
CA SER A 66 -0.20 -6.25 2.48
C SER A 66 0.37 -7.68 2.45
N VAL A 67 -0.14 -8.59 3.28
CA VAL A 67 0.33 -9.97 3.39
C VAL A 67 -0.85 -10.95 3.33
N PRO A 68 -0.63 -12.26 3.03
CA PRO A 68 -1.67 -13.28 3.16
C PRO A 68 -2.22 -13.34 4.58
N PHE A 69 -3.52 -13.56 4.72
CA PHE A 69 -4.19 -13.57 6.03
C PHE A 69 -3.51 -14.48 7.06
N ALA A 70 -3.06 -15.66 6.63
CA ALA A 70 -2.36 -16.62 7.48
C ALA A 70 -1.00 -16.12 8.02
N GLU A 71 -0.41 -15.10 7.39
CA GLU A 71 0.89 -14.55 7.76
C GLU A 71 0.80 -13.26 8.60
N VAL A 72 -0.40 -12.71 8.80
CA VAL A 72 -0.60 -11.39 9.46
C VAL A 72 0.04 -11.34 10.84
N ASP A 73 -0.17 -12.35 11.68
CA ASP A 73 0.40 -12.38 13.02
C ASP A 73 1.93 -12.42 13.01
N THR A 74 2.50 -13.21 12.11
CA THR A 74 3.96 -13.29 11.93
C THR A 74 4.56 -11.95 11.54
N TYR A 75 3.92 -11.22 10.61
CA TYR A 75 4.41 -9.92 10.18
C TYR A 75 4.17 -8.80 11.20
N MET A 76 3.08 -8.88 11.97
CA MET A 76 2.88 -8.01 13.13
C MET A 76 4.00 -8.21 14.16
N ASP A 77 4.34 -9.46 14.47
CA ASP A 77 5.47 -9.81 15.35
C ASP A 77 6.81 -9.27 14.82
N TYR A 78 7.11 -9.46 13.54
CA TYR A 78 8.34 -8.92 12.94
C TYR A 78 8.41 -7.41 13.09
N LEU A 79 7.31 -6.70 12.82
CA LEU A 79 7.25 -5.26 12.92
C LEU A 79 7.46 -4.78 14.36
N LEU A 80 6.66 -5.28 15.29
CA LEU A 80 6.70 -4.84 16.68
C LEU A 80 8.01 -5.22 17.38
N LYS A 81 8.46 -6.47 17.24
CA LYS A 81 9.73 -6.94 17.82
C LYS A 81 10.93 -6.22 17.21
N GLY A 82 10.94 -6.02 15.89
CA GLY A 82 12.02 -5.28 15.22
C GLY A 82 12.15 -3.84 15.73
N LEU A 83 11.05 -3.15 15.94
CA LEU A 83 11.03 -1.78 16.45
C LEU A 83 11.35 -1.71 17.96
N SER A 84 10.89 -2.69 18.75
CA SER A 84 11.16 -2.76 20.20
C SER A 84 12.60 -3.12 20.50
N THR A 85 13.21 -4.03 19.75
CA THR A 85 14.64 -4.40 19.89
C THR A 85 15.53 -3.17 19.73
N GLN A 86 15.15 -2.22 18.89
CA GLN A 86 15.86 -0.96 18.73
C GLN A 86 15.46 0.13 19.71
N LYS A 87 14.58 -0.18 20.65
CA LYS A 87 14.02 0.78 21.61
C LYS A 87 13.30 1.97 20.96
N LEU A 88 12.80 1.80 19.75
CA LEU A 88 11.94 2.78 19.09
C LEU A 88 10.52 2.70 19.62
N LEU A 89 10.06 1.48 19.92
CA LEU A 89 8.84 1.22 20.68
C LEU A 89 9.21 0.71 22.06
N LEU A 90 8.42 1.11 23.05
CA LEU A 90 8.47 0.62 24.42
C LEU A 90 7.20 -0.18 24.66
N GLU A 91 7.36 -1.47 24.95
CA GLU A 91 6.26 -2.33 25.35
C GLU A 91 5.88 -2.04 26.79
N LYS A 92 4.58 -1.88 27.04
CA LYS A 92 4.00 -1.62 28.35
C LYS A 92 3.51 -2.92 28.98
N GLU A 93 3.26 -2.90 30.27
CA GLU A 93 2.76 -4.06 31.03
C GLU A 93 1.38 -4.55 30.53
N ASP A 94 0.57 -3.66 29.94
CA ASP A 94 -0.72 -3.97 29.34
C ASP A 94 -0.64 -4.52 27.91
N GLY A 95 0.57 -4.75 27.39
CA GLY A 95 0.81 -5.20 26.01
C GLY A 95 0.67 -4.13 24.96
N SER A 96 0.46 -2.86 25.33
CA SER A 96 0.47 -1.74 24.39
C SER A 96 1.91 -1.32 24.06
N TYR A 97 2.07 -0.63 22.93
CA TYR A 97 3.36 -0.15 22.45
C TYR A 97 3.34 1.38 22.35
N GLU A 98 4.29 2.04 22.97
CA GLU A 98 4.46 3.48 22.95
C GLU A 98 5.73 3.87 22.19
N VAL A 99 5.66 4.93 21.39
CA VAL A 99 6.85 5.49 20.74
C VAL A 99 7.77 6.08 21.79
N ASN A 100 9.04 5.67 21.78
CA ASN A 100 10.05 6.20 22.68
C ASN A 100 10.26 7.70 22.42
N THR A 101 10.07 8.51 23.46
CA THR A 101 10.16 9.98 23.42
C THR A 101 11.47 10.50 22.86
N LYS A 102 12.57 9.76 23.02
CA LYS A 102 13.88 10.08 22.45
C LYS A 102 13.81 10.28 20.92
N TYR A 103 12.90 9.59 20.24
CA TYR A 103 12.76 9.61 18.78
C TYR A 103 11.55 10.42 18.30
N GLU A 104 10.78 11.00 19.20
CA GLU A 104 9.53 11.70 18.91
C GLU A 104 9.68 12.76 17.81
N LYS A 105 10.70 13.62 17.91
CA LYS A 105 10.96 14.66 16.88
C LYS A 105 11.21 14.06 15.49
N SER A 106 11.95 12.95 15.42
CA SER A 106 12.24 12.27 14.18
C SER A 106 10.99 11.61 13.60
N VAL A 107 10.17 10.99 14.44
CA VAL A 107 8.88 10.39 14.07
C VAL A 107 7.93 11.46 13.53
N ILE A 108 7.78 12.59 14.22
CA ILE A 108 6.94 13.72 13.77
C ILE A 108 7.41 14.22 12.38
N LYS A 109 8.71 14.36 12.17
CA LYS A 109 9.26 14.79 10.88
C LYS A 109 8.90 13.81 9.76
N VAL A 110 9.10 12.51 9.98
CA VAL A 110 8.76 11.47 9.00
C VAL A 110 7.25 11.46 8.71
N ARG A 111 6.41 11.57 9.73
CA ARG A 111 4.94 11.64 9.56
C ARG A 111 4.51 12.85 8.72
N LYS A 112 5.10 14.02 8.93
CA LYS A 112 4.82 15.20 8.11
C LYS A 112 5.16 14.98 6.65
N ILE A 113 6.32 14.36 6.37
CA ILE A 113 6.75 14.04 5.00
C ILE A 113 5.82 13.01 4.35
N ALA A 114 5.51 11.93 5.08
CA ALA A 114 4.60 10.89 4.57
C ALA A 114 3.20 11.45 4.27
N ARG A 115 2.67 12.29 5.16
CA ARG A 115 1.36 12.95 4.95
C ARG A 115 1.36 13.92 3.77
N ALA A 116 2.42 14.70 3.60
CA ALA A 116 2.56 15.59 2.45
C ALA A 116 2.57 14.79 1.13
N PHE A 117 3.33 13.70 1.09
CA PHE A 117 3.37 12.81 -0.07
C PHE A 117 2.01 12.18 -0.38
N GLN A 118 1.30 11.69 0.65
CA GLN A 118 -0.06 11.15 0.48
C GLN A 118 -1.02 12.20 -0.09
N LEU A 119 -0.98 13.43 0.43
CA LEU A 119 -1.83 14.52 -0.05
C LEU A 119 -1.54 14.90 -1.51
N GLU A 120 -0.29 14.86 -1.93
CA GLU A 120 0.07 15.07 -3.34
C GLU A 120 -0.48 13.95 -4.24
N GLN A 121 -0.40 12.69 -3.79
CA GLN A 121 -0.97 11.54 -4.52
C GLN A 121 -2.50 11.66 -4.63
N GLU A 122 -3.18 12.02 -3.54
CA GLU A 122 -4.63 12.24 -3.54
C GLU A 122 -5.03 13.35 -4.53
N LYS A 123 -4.34 14.48 -4.51
CA LYS A 123 -4.58 15.58 -5.47
C LYS A 123 -4.33 15.18 -6.91
N ALA A 124 -3.27 14.40 -7.17
CA ALA A 124 -2.98 13.89 -8.51
C ALA A 124 -4.08 12.94 -9.00
N LEU A 125 -4.57 12.08 -8.12
CA LEU A 125 -5.67 11.17 -8.39
C LEU A 125 -6.96 11.93 -8.69
N GLU A 126 -7.33 12.90 -7.85
CA GLU A 126 -8.52 13.74 -8.05
C GLU A 126 -8.46 14.51 -9.37
N ALA A 127 -7.29 15.06 -9.73
CA ALA A 127 -7.09 15.75 -11.00
C ALA A 127 -7.18 14.81 -12.22
N GLY A 128 -6.94 13.53 -12.02
CA GLY A 128 -7.08 12.47 -13.04
C GLY A 128 -8.54 12.08 -13.32
N ILE A 129 -9.46 12.25 -12.37
CA ILE A 129 -10.85 11.76 -12.46
C ILE A 129 -11.59 12.29 -13.71
N PRO A 130 -11.55 13.59 -14.07
CA PRO A 130 -12.24 14.08 -15.27
C PRO A 130 -11.71 13.45 -16.55
N LYS A 131 -10.40 13.24 -16.64
CA LYS A 131 -9.74 12.62 -17.79
C LYS A 131 -10.10 11.13 -17.86
N ALA A 132 -10.07 10.41 -16.74
CA ALA A 132 -10.47 9.02 -16.64
C ALA A 132 -11.92 8.80 -17.05
N LYS A 133 -12.85 9.68 -16.61
CA LYS A 133 -14.25 9.67 -17.01
C LYS A 133 -14.41 9.82 -18.54
N LYS A 134 -13.65 10.73 -19.15
CA LYS A 134 -13.66 10.94 -20.61
C LYS A 134 -13.17 9.68 -21.34
N MET A 135 -12.08 9.07 -20.87
CA MET A 135 -11.55 7.83 -21.44
C MET A 135 -12.57 6.68 -21.31
N TYR A 136 -13.20 6.54 -20.14
CA TYR A 136 -14.25 5.55 -19.94
C TYR A 136 -15.42 5.74 -20.91
N GLN A 137 -15.93 6.96 -21.08
CA GLN A 137 -17.01 7.26 -22.02
C GLN A 137 -16.63 6.91 -23.46
N MET A 138 -15.39 7.15 -23.86
CA MET A 138 -14.88 6.80 -25.17
C MET A 138 -14.79 5.28 -25.33
N GLY A 139 -14.28 4.56 -24.33
CA GLY A 139 -14.27 3.12 -24.29
C GLY A 139 -15.66 2.48 -24.39
N THR A 140 -16.65 3.08 -23.73
CA THR A 140 -18.05 2.65 -23.82
C THR A 140 -18.61 2.79 -25.25
N LYS A 141 -18.27 3.86 -25.97
CA LYS A 141 -18.65 4.02 -27.39
C LYS A 141 -18.04 2.94 -28.25
N TYR A 142 -16.75 2.68 -28.10
CA TYR A 142 -16.06 1.59 -28.81
C TYR A 142 -16.65 0.22 -28.49
N TYR A 143 -16.99 -0.03 -27.22
CA TYR A 143 -17.64 -1.27 -26.81
C TYR A 143 -18.98 -1.50 -27.54
N HIS A 144 -19.82 -0.48 -27.61
CA HIS A 144 -21.13 -0.55 -28.31
C HIS A 144 -21.00 -0.67 -29.83
N SER A 145 -19.90 -0.21 -30.42
CA SER A 145 -19.60 -0.40 -31.84
C SER A 145 -18.88 -1.72 -32.16
N GLY A 146 -18.69 -2.59 -31.15
CA GLY A 146 -18.02 -3.89 -31.34
C GLY A 146 -16.49 -3.81 -31.43
N GLN A 147 -15.90 -2.62 -31.26
CA GLN A 147 -14.46 -2.37 -31.29
C GLN A 147 -13.87 -2.63 -29.89
N TYR A 148 -13.85 -3.92 -29.50
CA TYR A 148 -13.52 -4.31 -28.12
C TYR A 148 -12.05 -4.08 -27.75
N GLY A 149 -11.12 -4.12 -28.72
CA GLY A 149 -9.71 -3.84 -28.49
C GLY A 149 -9.48 -2.39 -28.08
N GLU A 150 -10.09 -1.46 -28.82
CA GLU A 150 -10.05 -0.01 -28.56
C GLU A 150 -10.78 0.31 -27.24
N ALA A 151 -11.88 -0.39 -26.97
CA ALA A 151 -12.61 -0.25 -25.70
C ALA A 151 -11.70 -0.66 -24.52
N ALA A 152 -11.01 -1.80 -24.63
CA ALA A 152 -10.09 -2.27 -23.60
C ALA A 152 -8.97 -1.25 -23.34
N ALA A 153 -8.35 -0.71 -24.40
CA ALA A 153 -7.29 0.30 -24.29
C ALA A 153 -7.81 1.57 -23.56
N CYS A 154 -9.00 2.05 -23.92
CA CYS A 154 -9.60 3.21 -23.27
C CYS A 154 -9.93 2.93 -21.79
N PHE A 155 -10.43 1.75 -21.44
CA PHE A 155 -10.69 1.40 -20.05
C PHE A 155 -9.40 1.24 -19.25
N MET A 156 -8.33 0.67 -19.82
CA MET A 156 -7.01 0.63 -19.17
C MET A 156 -6.50 2.04 -18.87
N ASN A 157 -6.55 2.94 -19.83
CA ASN A 157 -6.16 4.33 -19.63
C ASN A 157 -7.00 5.03 -18.54
N ALA A 158 -8.30 4.74 -18.45
CA ALA A 158 -9.15 5.29 -17.39
C ALA A 158 -8.74 4.78 -16.00
N VAL A 159 -8.34 3.51 -15.89
CA VAL A 159 -7.82 2.92 -14.65
C VAL A 159 -6.48 3.55 -14.26
N GLU A 160 -5.59 3.74 -15.22
CA GLU A 160 -4.27 4.34 -14.98
C GLU A 160 -4.35 5.81 -14.53
N LEU A 161 -5.29 6.57 -15.09
CA LEU A 161 -5.45 7.99 -14.79
C LEU A 161 -5.99 8.27 -13.39
N ALA A 162 -6.94 7.46 -12.92
CA ALA A 162 -7.62 7.74 -11.66
C ALA A 162 -8.26 6.53 -10.97
N GLU A 163 -7.79 5.32 -11.21
CA GLU A 163 -8.42 4.09 -10.65
C GLU A 163 -9.94 4.04 -10.86
N TYR A 164 -10.41 4.43 -12.04
CA TYR A 164 -11.82 4.66 -12.33
C TYR A 164 -12.66 3.37 -12.23
N ARG A 165 -13.49 3.29 -11.18
CA ARG A 165 -14.20 2.08 -10.77
C ARG A 165 -15.00 1.41 -11.88
N MET A 166 -15.70 2.19 -12.71
CA MET A 166 -16.49 1.65 -13.82
C MET A 166 -15.63 1.02 -14.91
N ALA A 167 -14.39 1.51 -15.08
CA ALA A 167 -13.46 0.95 -16.04
C ALA A 167 -12.90 -0.40 -15.55
N TYR A 168 -12.67 -0.57 -14.25
CA TYR A 168 -12.33 -1.87 -13.66
C TYR A 168 -13.39 -2.92 -13.96
N TYR A 169 -14.64 -2.61 -13.71
CA TYR A 169 -15.75 -3.51 -14.02
C TYR A 169 -15.80 -3.90 -15.50
N SER A 170 -15.67 -2.91 -16.40
CA SER A 170 -15.69 -3.15 -17.84
C SER A 170 -14.54 -4.02 -18.31
N LEU A 171 -13.32 -3.80 -17.78
CA LEU A 171 -12.17 -4.65 -18.05
C LEU A 171 -12.39 -6.09 -17.55
N GLY A 172 -12.95 -6.25 -16.36
CA GLY A 172 -13.30 -7.56 -15.84
C GLY A 172 -14.19 -8.35 -16.80
N LEU A 173 -15.22 -7.69 -17.35
CA LEU A 173 -16.12 -8.29 -18.35
C LEU A 173 -15.41 -8.64 -19.65
N LEU A 174 -14.54 -7.76 -20.17
CA LEU A 174 -13.77 -8.00 -21.40
C LEU A 174 -12.86 -9.22 -21.24
N TYR A 175 -12.11 -9.30 -20.14
CA TYR A 175 -11.25 -10.46 -19.85
C TYR A 175 -12.04 -11.74 -19.59
N PHE A 176 -13.20 -11.66 -18.95
CA PHE A 176 -14.06 -12.81 -18.75
C PHE A 176 -14.57 -13.39 -20.07
N LYS A 177 -14.99 -12.52 -21.01
CA LYS A 177 -15.53 -12.91 -22.31
C LYS A 177 -14.48 -13.15 -23.37
N GLY A 178 -13.26 -12.67 -23.21
CA GLY A 178 -12.21 -12.68 -24.25
C GLY A 178 -12.52 -11.72 -25.41
N GLN A 179 -13.17 -10.59 -25.11
CA GLN A 179 -13.55 -9.60 -26.12
C GLN A 179 -12.47 -8.51 -26.22
N GLY A 180 -11.76 -8.43 -27.34
CA GLY A 180 -10.69 -7.46 -27.59
C GLY A 180 -9.42 -7.66 -26.75
N VAL A 181 -9.41 -8.69 -25.91
CA VAL A 181 -8.28 -9.12 -25.09
C VAL A 181 -8.32 -10.64 -24.96
N ASP A 182 -7.18 -11.28 -24.69
CA ASP A 182 -7.14 -12.72 -24.43
C ASP A 182 -7.97 -13.06 -23.18
N ARG A 183 -8.79 -14.09 -23.29
CA ARG A 183 -9.61 -14.53 -22.15
C ARG A 183 -8.75 -14.94 -20.98
N SER A 184 -8.99 -14.33 -19.80
CA SER A 184 -8.27 -14.65 -18.58
C SER A 184 -9.18 -14.51 -17.37
N LEU A 185 -9.52 -15.62 -16.72
CA LEU A 185 -10.31 -15.62 -15.48
C LEU A 185 -9.55 -14.96 -14.34
N GLU A 186 -8.23 -15.12 -14.29
CA GLU A 186 -7.39 -14.47 -13.28
C GLU A 186 -7.49 -12.95 -13.36
N LYS A 187 -7.31 -12.39 -14.57
CA LYS A 187 -7.45 -10.93 -14.79
C LYS A 187 -8.89 -10.47 -14.57
N ALA A 188 -9.88 -11.25 -14.97
CA ALA A 188 -11.28 -10.92 -14.74
C ALA A 188 -11.58 -10.79 -13.23
N ILE A 189 -11.13 -11.76 -12.42
CA ILE A 189 -11.27 -11.72 -10.95
C ILE A 189 -10.48 -10.56 -10.35
N TYR A 190 -9.25 -10.34 -10.82
CA TYR A 190 -8.42 -9.21 -10.38
C TYR A 190 -9.14 -7.87 -10.56
N TYR A 191 -9.67 -7.61 -11.77
CA TYR A 191 -10.38 -6.37 -12.06
C TYR A 191 -11.73 -6.27 -11.32
N ALA A 192 -12.44 -7.37 -11.10
CA ALA A 192 -13.71 -7.38 -10.37
C ALA A 192 -13.56 -7.08 -8.85
N ARG A 193 -12.38 -7.26 -8.30
CA ARG A 193 -12.08 -7.00 -6.87
C ARG A 193 -11.66 -5.55 -6.58
N LYS A 194 -11.52 -4.71 -7.61
CA LYS A 194 -11.16 -3.29 -7.53
C LYS A 194 -12.42 -2.39 -7.53
#